data_cda51a281f24f780326ec493d564e3ac
#
_entry.id   cda51a281f24f780326ec493d564e3ac
#
_cell.length_a   1.000
_cell.length_b   1.000
_cell.length_c   1.000
_cell.angle_alpha   90.00
_cell.angle_beta   90.00
_cell.angle_gamma   90.00
#
_symmetry.space_group_name_H-M   'P 1'
#
loop_
_entity.id
_entity.type
_entity.pdbx_description
1 polymer ?
#
loop_
_entity_poly.entity_id
_entity_poly.type
_entity_poly.pdbx_seq_one_letter_code
_entity_poly.pdbx_strand_id
1 'polypeptide(L)'
;TDIIIFDSYFISINLETKLYDNFFIVSIDDKLLNHKSHLTFNSREAIDENHLSSNGQIWKTGKKYLLIGDTIRKKKFNTTVKKILIHAGGVSNYEYFTKFLYETLFCLKNRSLEISFLYRNKGIKNQISKIIKKIGLNKYKFIFIKNNENFSKSLNRFDLIICPSGITTYEAIAS
;
A
#
# COMPACT_ATOMS: atom_id res chain seq x y z
N THR A 1 -31.77 1.33 10.91
CA THR A 1 -30.55 1.81 11.61
C THR A 1 -29.57 2.26 10.56
N ASP A 2 -29.14 3.52 10.65
CA ASP A 2 -28.15 4.06 9.71
C ASP A 2 -26.76 3.56 10.07
N ILE A 3 -25.90 3.40 9.06
CA ILE A 3 -24.54 2.89 9.21
C ILE A 3 -23.56 4.04 9.00
N ILE A 4 -22.61 4.17 9.92
CA ILE A 4 -21.47 5.09 9.77
C ILE A 4 -20.20 4.25 9.63
N ILE A 5 -19.42 4.51 8.57
CA ILE A 5 -18.14 3.86 8.35
C ILE A 5 -17.02 4.88 8.58
N PHE A 6 -16.13 4.56 9.51
CA PHE A 6 -14.92 5.33 9.80
C PHE A 6 -13.69 4.66 9.17
N ASP A 7 -13.01 5.38 8.27
CA ASP A 7 -11.72 5.02 7.70
C ASP A 7 -10.73 6.17 7.94
N SER A 8 -10.34 6.34 9.19
CA SER A 8 -9.44 7.44 9.57
C SER A 8 -8.80 7.21 10.93
N TYR A 9 -7.50 7.48 11.02
CA TYR A 9 -6.72 7.45 12.27
C TYR A 9 -7.00 8.63 13.20
N PHE A 10 -7.78 9.60 12.77
CA PHE A 10 -8.05 10.82 13.53
C PHE A 10 -9.43 10.83 14.20
N ILE A 11 -10.19 9.76 14.05
CA ILE A 11 -11.46 9.63 14.75
C ILE A 11 -11.19 9.37 16.23
N SER A 12 -11.76 10.20 17.08
CA SER A 12 -11.65 10.03 18.52
C SER A 12 -12.69 9.03 19.05
N ILE A 13 -12.29 8.23 20.03
CA ILE A 13 -13.22 7.32 20.73
C ILE A 13 -14.41 8.07 21.33
N ASN A 14 -14.24 9.33 21.72
CA ASN A 14 -15.33 10.16 22.25
C ASN A 14 -16.42 10.44 21.18
N LEU A 15 -16.04 10.61 19.92
CA LEU A 15 -17.00 10.78 18.83
C LEU A 15 -17.72 9.46 18.55
N GLU A 16 -17.02 8.36 18.49
CA GLU A 16 -17.61 7.03 18.33
C GLU A 16 -18.60 6.75 19.46
N THR A 17 -18.24 7.02 20.71
CA THR A 17 -19.11 6.83 21.88
C THR A 17 -20.39 7.64 21.79
N LYS A 18 -20.33 8.90 21.33
CA LYS A 18 -21.54 9.74 21.18
C LYS A 18 -22.51 9.23 20.12
N LEU A 19 -22.00 8.54 19.13
CA LEU A 19 -22.78 8.03 17.99
C LEU A 19 -23.24 6.58 18.18
N TYR A 20 -22.63 5.86 19.13
CA TYR A 20 -22.78 4.40 19.28
C TYR A 20 -24.23 3.95 19.46
N ASP A 21 -25.02 4.66 20.27
CA ASP A 21 -26.40 4.26 20.58
C ASP A 21 -27.38 4.61 19.45
N ASN A 22 -27.01 5.51 18.54
CA ASN A 22 -27.89 5.98 17.46
C ASN A 22 -27.59 5.39 16.10
N PHE A 23 -26.36 4.88 15.89
CA PHE A 23 -25.88 4.41 14.60
C PHE A 23 -25.17 3.06 14.72
N PHE A 24 -25.22 2.26 13.66
CA PHE A 24 -24.35 1.10 13.56
C PHE A 24 -22.98 1.56 13.07
N ILE A 25 -21.96 1.50 13.94
CA ILE A 25 -20.63 2.01 13.66
C ILE A 25 -19.73 0.89 13.15
N VAL A 26 -19.10 1.11 12.00
CA VAL A 26 -18.07 0.25 11.42
C VAL A 26 -16.76 1.03 11.38
N SER A 27 -15.69 0.47 11.93
CA SER A 27 -14.35 1.07 11.90
C SER A 27 -13.41 0.23 11.04
N ILE A 28 -12.62 0.88 10.20
CA ILE A 28 -11.52 0.27 9.43
C ILE A 28 -10.23 0.71 10.09
N ASP A 29 -9.51 -0.25 10.67
CA ASP A 29 -8.31 0.02 11.45
C ASP A 29 -7.17 -0.94 11.08
N ASP A 30 -5.99 -0.42 10.81
CA ASP A 30 -4.77 -1.17 10.55
C ASP A 30 -3.70 -0.99 11.65
N LYS A 31 -4.01 -0.23 12.72
CA LYS A 31 -3.08 0.11 13.81
C LYS A 31 -3.44 -0.48 15.16
N LEU A 32 -4.57 -1.17 15.27
CA LEU A 32 -5.11 -1.67 16.55
C LEU A 32 -5.40 -0.53 17.53
N LEU A 33 -6.07 0.50 17.05
CA LEU A 33 -6.52 1.57 17.90
C LEU A 33 -7.70 1.11 18.79
N ASN A 34 -7.93 1.81 19.88
CA ASN A 34 -9.10 1.58 20.70
C ASN A 34 -10.33 2.24 20.06
N HIS A 35 -11.31 1.43 19.68
CA HIS A 35 -12.55 1.86 19.04
C HIS A 35 -13.77 1.60 19.93
N LYS A 36 -14.79 2.44 19.79
CA LYS A 36 -16.15 2.18 20.27
C LYS A 36 -17.05 1.98 19.05
N SER A 37 -16.93 0.80 18.41
CA SER A 37 -17.66 0.44 17.21
C SER A 37 -18.37 -0.90 17.38
N HIS A 38 -19.40 -1.15 16.58
CA HIS A 38 -20.10 -2.43 16.54
C HIS A 38 -19.30 -3.48 15.79
N LEU A 39 -18.58 -3.04 14.73
CA LEU A 39 -17.77 -3.90 13.89
C LEU A 39 -16.47 -3.18 13.52
N THR A 40 -15.33 -3.84 13.74
CA THR A 40 -14.02 -3.34 13.30
C THR A 40 -13.38 -4.32 12.33
N PHE A 41 -12.96 -3.81 11.18
CA PHE A 41 -12.15 -4.55 10.21
C PHE A 41 -10.67 -4.21 10.38
N ASN A 42 -9.83 -5.24 10.49
CA ASN A 42 -8.38 -5.09 10.52
C ASN A 42 -7.72 -6.15 9.64
N SER A 43 -6.98 -5.70 8.63
CA SER A 43 -6.33 -6.59 7.66
C SER A 43 -5.02 -7.22 8.14
N ARG A 44 -4.56 -6.93 9.37
CA ARG A 44 -3.35 -7.51 9.92
C ARG A 44 -3.54 -9.00 10.21
N GLU A 45 -2.50 -9.78 9.91
CA GLU A 45 -2.44 -11.18 10.31
C GLU A 45 -2.12 -11.34 11.80
N ALA A 46 -2.44 -12.52 12.33
CA ALA A 46 -2.10 -12.94 13.69
C ALA A 46 -2.74 -12.13 14.84
N ILE A 47 -3.94 -11.58 14.62
CA ILE A 47 -4.72 -10.99 15.71
C ILE A 47 -5.80 -11.99 16.12
N ASP A 48 -5.81 -12.35 17.40
CA ASP A 48 -6.89 -13.18 17.95
C ASP A 48 -8.18 -12.37 18.07
N GLU A 49 -9.17 -12.68 17.22
CA GLU A 49 -10.47 -12.03 17.21
C GLU A 49 -11.19 -12.16 18.55
N ASN A 50 -11.00 -13.27 19.26
CA ASN A 50 -11.64 -13.49 20.57
C ASN A 50 -11.07 -12.56 21.64
N HIS A 51 -9.77 -12.32 21.62
CA HIS A 51 -9.12 -11.40 22.55
C HIS A 51 -9.58 -9.94 22.30
N LEU A 52 -9.79 -9.56 21.05
CA LEU A 52 -10.21 -8.22 20.67
C LEU A 52 -11.73 -8.00 20.85
N SER A 53 -12.53 -9.05 20.77
CA SER A 53 -14.00 -8.97 20.81
C SER A 53 -14.58 -8.80 22.23
N SER A 54 -13.81 -8.29 23.18
CA SER A 54 -14.31 -7.96 24.50
C SER A 54 -15.33 -6.80 24.43
N ASN A 55 -16.38 -6.86 25.24
CA ASN A 55 -17.40 -5.79 25.39
C ASN A 55 -18.39 -5.63 24.23
N GLY A 56 -18.77 -6.71 23.55
CA GLY A 56 -19.80 -6.69 22.50
C GLY A 56 -19.35 -6.10 21.16
N GLN A 57 -18.09 -5.74 21.02
CA GLN A 57 -17.49 -5.31 19.77
C GLN A 57 -17.09 -6.54 18.94
N ILE A 58 -17.44 -6.55 17.65
CA ILE A 58 -17.06 -7.62 16.74
C ILE A 58 -15.82 -7.18 15.96
N TRP A 59 -14.75 -7.97 16.02
CA TRP A 59 -13.57 -7.79 15.21
C TRP A 59 -13.53 -8.80 14.07
N LYS A 60 -13.12 -8.35 12.89
CA LYS A 60 -12.86 -9.15 11.72
C LYS A 60 -11.45 -8.89 11.23
N THR A 61 -10.58 -9.89 11.37
CA THR A 61 -9.13 -9.71 11.15
C THR A 61 -8.59 -10.61 10.06
N GLY A 62 -7.44 -10.23 9.51
CA GLY A 62 -6.70 -10.99 8.51
C GLY A 62 -6.97 -10.61 7.07
N LYS A 63 -6.21 -11.23 6.16
CA LYS A 63 -6.16 -10.91 4.73
C LYS A 63 -7.49 -10.98 4.00
N LYS A 64 -8.41 -11.84 4.44
CA LYS A 64 -9.75 -11.99 3.83
C LYS A 64 -10.61 -10.72 3.94
N TYR A 65 -10.26 -9.82 4.84
CA TYR A 65 -10.94 -8.53 5.03
C TYR A 65 -10.15 -7.34 4.50
N LEU A 66 -9.12 -7.61 3.69
CA LEU A 66 -8.34 -6.56 3.06
C LEU A 66 -9.16 -5.85 1.99
N LEU A 67 -9.27 -4.53 2.10
CA LEU A 67 -9.93 -3.68 1.12
C LEU A 67 -8.99 -3.43 -0.05
N ILE A 68 -9.13 -4.24 -1.10
CA ILE A 68 -8.45 -4.03 -2.39
C ILE A 68 -9.48 -3.78 -3.47
N GLY A 69 -9.12 -2.96 -4.47
CA GLY A 69 -10.06 -2.60 -5.52
C GLY A 69 -10.45 -3.77 -6.40
N ASP A 70 -11.74 -3.92 -6.73
CA ASP A 70 -12.30 -4.99 -7.57
C ASP A 70 -11.77 -4.99 -9.01
N THR A 71 -11.04 -3.96 -9.41
CA THR A 71 -10.59 -3.76 -10.78
C THR A 71 -9.21 -4.32 -11.08
N ILE A 72 -8.63 -5.07 -10.15
CA ILE A 72 -7.32 -5.69 -10.33
C ILE A 72 -7.44 -6.82 -11.35
N ARG A 73 -6.68 -6.69 -12.44
CA ARG A 73 -6.65 -7.70 -13.51
C ARG A 73 -5.52 -8.67 -13.27
N LYS A 74 -5.83 -9.96 -13.21
CA LYS A 74 -4.82 -11.01 -13.12
C LYS A 74 -3.99 -11.09 -14.40
N LYS A 75 -2.69 -11.26 -14.24
CA LYS A 75 -1.73 -11.49 -15.32
C LYS A 75 -1.23 -12.94 -15.24
N LYS A 76 -0.95 -13.54 -16.42
CA LYS A 76 -0.15 -14.76 -16.46
C LYS A 76 1.26 -14.47 -15.96
N PHE A 77 1.76 -15.35 -15.10
CA PHE A 77 3.12 -15.27 -14.58
C PHE A 77 4.13 -15.40 -15.73
N ASN A 78 5.04 -14.45 -15.83
CA ASN A 78 6.14 -14.48 -16.79
C ASN A 78 7.41 -14.96 -16.09
N THR A 79 8.09 -15.93 -16.69
CA THR A 79 9.39 -16.42 -16.19
C THR A 79 10.53 -15.42 -16.48
N THR A 80 10.35 -14.50 -17.42
CA THR A 80 11.35 -13.50 -17.79
C THR A 80 10.91 -12.12 -17.36
N VAL A 81 11.69 -11.52 -16.46
CA VAL A 81 11.47 -10.15 -15.98
C VAL A 81 12.05 -9.16 -17.00
N LYS A 82 11.20 -8.30 -17.56
CA LYS A 82 11.56 -7.21 -18.49
C LYS A 82 11.12 -5.84 -17.99
N LYS A 83 10.00 -5.78 -17.29
CA LYS A 83 9.39 -4.53 -16.78
C LYS A 83 9.29 -4.58 -15.28
N ILE A 84 9.96 -3.64 -14.63
CA ILE A 84 9.97 -3.52 -13.17
C ILE A 84 9.28 -2.24 -12.77
N LEU A 85 8.42 -2.33 -11.75
CA LEU A 85 7.90 -1.18 -11.04
C LEU A 85 8.60 -1.04 -9.69
N ILE A 86 9.07 0.16 -9.38
CA ILE A 86 9.57 0.51 -8.06
C ILE A 86 8.67 1.59 -7.46
N HIS A 87 8.11 1.31 -6.30
CA HIS A 87 7.20 2.19 -5.58
C HIS A 87 7.71 2.47 -4.18
N ALA A 88 7.79 3.75 -3.82
CA ALA A 88 8.23 4.19 -2.50
C ALA A 88 7.19 3.99 -1.38
N GLY A 89 5.93 3.69 -1.74
CA GLY A 89 4.83 3.70 -0.77
C GLY A 89 4.53 5.11 -0.24
N GLY A 90 3.92 5.15 0.94
CA GLY A 90 3.69 6.37 1.72
C GLY A 90 4.88 6.75 2.62
N VAL A 91 6.11 6.34 2.27
CA VAL A 91 7.29 6.48 3.15
C VAL A 91 7.59 7.95 3.43
N SER A 92 7.54 8.31 4.70
CA SER A 92 7.96 9.63 5.21
C SER A 92 9.50 9.72 5.37
N ASN A 93 10.20 8.60 5.48
CA ASN A 93 11.64 8.56 5.67
C ASN A 93 12.39 8.48 4.33
N TYR A 94 12.78 9.64 3.83
CA TYR A 94 13.51 9.79 2.57
C TYR A 94 14.90 9.14 2.56
N GLU A 95 15.59 9.09 3.69
CA GLU A 95 16.92 8.52 3.78
C GLU A 95 16.90 7.01 3.55
N TYR A 96 15.99 6.32 4.23
CA TYR A 96 15.77 4.88 4.03
C TYR A 96 15.41 4.55 2.57
N PHE A 97 14.48 5.32 1.99
CA PHE A 97 14.09 5.14 0.59
C PHE A 97 15.26 5.37 -0.36
N THR A 98 16.09 6.38 -0.11
CA THR A 98 17.27 6.70 -0.94
C THR A 98 18.27 5.55 -0.92
N LYS A 99 18.58 5.00 0.25
CA LYS A 99 19.47 3.85 0.40
C LYS A 99 18.93 2.61 -0.30
N PHE A 100 17.67 2.27 -0.03
CA PHE A 100 16.96 1.16 -0.67
C PHE A 100 16.98 1.27 -2.20
N LEU A 101 16.65 2.44 -2.73
CA LEU A 101 16.62 2.68 -4.18
C LEU A 101 18.02 2.55 -4.79
N TYR A 102 19.04 3.11 -4.12
CA TYR A 102 20.42 3.01 -4.59
C TYR A 102 20.87 1.55 -4.70
N GLU A 103 20.68 0.75 -3.66
CA GLU A 103 21.06 -0.66 -3.65
C GLU A 103 20.28 -1.48 -4.70
N THR A 104 18.95 -1.24 -4.80
CA THR A 104 18.11 -1.90 -5.81
C THR A 104 18.59 -1.61 -7.23
N LEU A 105 18.82 -0.35 -7.56
CA LEU A 105 19.28 0.04 -8.90
C LEU A 105 20.70 -0.46 -9.18
N PHE A 106 21.56 -0.49 -8.18
CA PHE A 106 22.90 -1.02 -8.31
C PHE A 106 22.89 -2.51 -8.66
N CYS A 107 22.03 -3.30 -8.02
CA CYS A 107 21.84 -4.73 -8.36
C CYS A 107 21.29 -4.96 -9.77
N LEU A 108 20.53 -4.02 -10.31
CA LEU A 108 19.88 -4.13 -11.62
C LEU A 108 20.72 -3.58 -12.77
N LYS A 109 21.85 -2.91 -12.50
CA LYS A 109 22.60 -2.12 -13.50
C LYS A 109 23.11 -2.85 -14.74
N ASN A 110 23.26 -4.17 -14.69
CA ASN A 110 23.78 -4.97 -15.79
C ASN A 110 22.69 -5.72 -16.58
N ARG A 111 21.42 -5.38 -16.37
CA ARG A 111 20.29 -6.05 -17.00
C ARG A 111 19.57 -5.12 -17.98
N SER A 112 19.15 -5.63 -19.12
CA SER A 112 18.31 -4.89 -20.07
C SER A 112 16.87 -4.87 -19.58
N LEU A 113 16.49 -3.84 -18.84
CA LEU A 113 15.21 -3.72 -18.16
C LEU A 113 14.57 -2.35 -18.43
N GLU A 114 13.25 -2.33 -18.47
CA GLU A 114 12.45 -1.12 -18.37
C GLU A 114 12.08 -0.92 -16.88
N ILE A 115 12.51 0.18 -16.27
CA ILE A 115 12.29 0.46 -14.87
C ILE A 115 11.33 1.64 -14.73
N SER A 116 10.18 1.38 -14.12
CA SER A 116 9.16 2.40 -13.85
C SER A 116 9.19 2.80 -12.37
N PHE A 117 9.08 4.08 -12.12
CA PHE A 117 8.96 4.63 -10.77
C PHE A 117 7.59 5.26 -10.55
N LEU A 118 6.89 4.80 -9.54
CA LEU A 118 5.67 5.45 -9.08
C LEU A 118 6.03 6.56 -8.10
N TYR A 119 5.57 7.79 -8.36
CA TYR A 119 5.83 8.92 -7.49
C TYR A 119 4.56 9.71 -7.15
N ARG A 120 4.51 10.25 -5.94
CA ARG A 120 3.40 11.08 -5.46
C ARG A 120 3.58 12.56 -5.78
N ASN A 121 4.80 13.06 -5.62
CA ASN A 121 5.10 14.48 -5.76
C ASN A 121 6.43 14.72 -6.50
N LYS A 122 6.61 15.96 -6.96
CA LYS A 122 7.81 16.36 -7.70
C LYS A 122 9.11 16.18 -6.92
N GLY A 123 9.08 16.31 -5.59
CA GLY A 123 10.26 16.13 -4.72
C GLY A 123 10.82 14.71 -4.82
N ILE A 124 9.97 13.69 -4.71
CA ILE A 124 10.35 12.28 -4.87
C ILE A 124 10.91 12.02 -6.27
N LYS A 125 10.24 12.53 -7.32
CA LYS A 125 10.73 12.38 -8.70
C LYS A 125 12.14 12.95 -8.87
N ASN A 126 12.39 14.14 -8.33
CA ASN A 126 13.71 14.79 -8.42
C ASN A 126 14.80 14.00 -7.68
N GLN A 127 14.48 13.43 -6.52
CA GLN A 127 15.42 12.58 -5.78
C GLN A 127 15.77 11.32 -6.54
N ILE A 128 14.77 10.60 -7.08
CA ILE A 128 15.00 9.42 -7.91
C ILE A 128 15.92 9.77 -9.08
N SER A 129 15.67 10.89 -9.76
CA SER A 129 16.49 11.36 -10.88
C SER A 129 17.95 11.65 -10.48
N LYS A 130 18.17 12.22 -9.28
CA LYS A 130 19.53 12.44 -8.74
C LYS A 130 20.26 11.12 -8.49
N ILE A 131 19.56 10.12 -7.92
CA ILE A 131 20.13 8.79 -7.65
C ILE A 131 20.51 8.09 -8.95
N ILE A 132 19.62 8.09 -9.94
CA ILE A 132 19.88 7.49 -11.26
C ILE A 132 21.15 8.09 -11.88
N LYS A 133 21.31 9.42 -11.84
CA LYS A 133 22.50 10.10 -12.33
C LYS A 133 23.76 9.69 -11.56
N LYS A 134 23.67 9.62 -10.22
CA LYS A 134 24.80 9.24 -9.36
C LYS A 134 25.31 7.83 -9.62
N ILE A 135 24.39 6.90 -9.94
CA ILE A 135 24.75 5.49 -10.24
C ILE A 135 25.27 5.31 -11.68
N GLY A 136 25.12 6.32 -12.53
CA GLY A 136 25.56 6.23 -13.94
C GLY A 136 24.66 5.33 -14.82
N LEU A 137 23.39 5.22 -14.49
CA LEU A 137 22.41 4.35 -15.19
C LEU A 137 21.76 5.03 -16.40
N ASN A 138 22.43 5.98 -17.05
CA ASN A 138 21.88 6.75 -18.17
C ASN A 138 21.49 5.89 -19.41
N LYS A 139 21.92 4.63 -19.46
CA LYS A 139 21.64 3.69 -20.56
C LYS A 139 20.28 3.00 -20.46
N TYR A 140 19.57 3.14 -19.34
CA TYR A 140 18.31 2.46 -19.10
C TYR A 140 17.12 3.34 -19.43
N LYS A 141 16.04 2.69 -19.88
CA LYS A 141 14.75 3.36 -20.06
C LYS A 141 14.07 3.50 -18.71
N PHE A 142 14.02 4.71 -18.17
CA PHE A 142 13.29 5.03 -16.96
C PHE A 142 11.98 5.72 -17.28
N ILE A 143 10.89 5.23 -16.68
CA ILE A 143 9.56 5.78 -16.81
C ILE A 143 9.11 6.29 -15.46
N PHE A 144 8.61 7.53 -15.41
CA PHE A 144 8.05 8.11 -14.20
C PHE A 144 6.54 8.15 -14.30
N ILE A 145 5.86 7.43 -13.42
CA ILE A 145 4.41 7.32 -13.36
C ILE A 145 3.92 8.11 -12.16
N LYS A 146 3.02 9.08 -12.38
CA LYS A 146 2.38 9.78 -11.29
C LYS A 146 1.31 8.90 -10.68
N ASN A 147 1.32 8.77 -9.34
CA ASN A 147 0.27 8.01 -8.64
C ASN A 147 -1.08 8.70 -8.82
N ASN A 148 -2.06 7.96 -9.28
CA ASN A 148 -3.44 8.37 -9.45
C ASN A 148 -4.39 7.21 -9.05
N GLU A 149 -5.68 7.49 -8.98
CA GLU A 149 -6.72 6.53 -8.56
C GLU A 149 -6.82 5.26 -9.43
N ASN A 150 -6.33 5.32 -10.66
CA ASN A 150 -6.36 4.18 -11.59
C ASN A 150 -5.05 3.39 -11.62
N PHE A 151 -4.09 3.70 -10.75
CA PHE A 151 -2.78 3.06 -10.79
C PHE A 151 -2.85 1.55 -10.53
N SER A 152 -3.65 1.10 -9.57
CA SER A 152 -3.85 -0.33 -9.25
C SER A 152 -4.26 -1.16 -10.46
N LYS A 153 -5.06 -0.59 -11.36
CA LYS A 153 -5.47 -1.24 -12.63
C LYS A 153 -4.32 -1.50 -13.60
N SER A 154 -3.18 -0.86 -13.39
CA SER A 154 -2.00 -0.98 -14.27
C SER A 154 -0.92 -1.91 -13.74
N LEU A 155 -1.07 -2.46 -12.53
CA LEU A 155 -0.06 -3.30 -11.90
C LEU A 155 0.28 -4.54 -12.72
N ASN A 156 -0.68 -5.13 -13.38
CA ASN A 156 -0.51 -6.29 -14.24
C ASN A 156 0.37 -6.06 -15.49
N ARG A 157 0.81 -4.83 -15.75
CA ARG A 157 1.74 -4.51 -16.85
C ARG A 157 3.19 -4.77 -16.50
N PHE A 158 3.49 -4.98 -15.22
CA PHE A 158 4.84 -5.20 -14.72
C PHE A 158 5.09 -6.69 -14.46
N ASP A 159 6.33 -7.12 -14.65
CA ASP A 159 6.76 -8.50 -14.39
C ASP A 159 7.29 -8.66 -12.97
N LEU A 160 7.76 -7.55 -12.38
CA LEU A 160 8.22 -7.49 -10.99
C LEU A 160 7.81 -6.13 -10.38
N ILE A 161 7.27 -6.19 -9.17
CA ILE A 161 6.91 -4.99 -8.40
C ILE A 161 7.71 -5.01 -7.11
N ILE A 162 8.45 -3.92 -6.87
CA ILE A 162 9.24 -3.71 -5.67
C ILE A 162 8.61 -2.56 -4.90
N CYS A 163 8.02 -2.86 -3.77
CA CYS A 163 7.33 -1.88 -2.93
C CYS A 163 7.46 -2.24 -1.44
N PRO A 164 7.36 -1.26 -0.53
CA PRO A 164 7.27 -1.54 0.90
C PRO A 164 5.93 -2.23 1.21
N SER A 165 5.88 -2.92 2.34
CA SER A 165 4.65 -3.56 2.83
C SER A 165 3.51 -2.54 2.96
N GLY A 166 2.31 -2.90 2.53
CA GLY A 166 1.11 -2.07 2.53
C GLY A 166 0.08 -2.55 1.52
N ILE A 167 -0.97 -1.78 1.30
CA ILE A 167 -2.06 -2.13 0.38
C ILE A 167 -1.53 -2.45 -1.02
N THR A 168 -0.57 -1.68 -1.54
CA THR A 168 0.03 -1.92 -2.86
C THR A 168 0.67 -3.31 -3.00
N THR A 169 1.22 -3.88 -1.91
CA THR A 169 1.76 -5.24 -1.94
C THR A 169 0.66 -6.27 -2.22
N TYR A 170 -0.48 -6.12 -1.58
CA TYR A 170 -1.61 -7.03 -1.77
C TYR A 170 -2.27 -6.85 -3.14
N GLU A 171 -2.38 -5.61 -3.62
CA GLU A 171 -2.83 -5.31 -4.98
C GLU A 171 -1.90 -5.94 -6.03
N ALA A 172 -0.59 -5.90 -5.79
CA ALA A 172 0.41 -6.53 -6.66
C ALA A 172 0.29 -8.07 -6.66
N ILE A 173 0.06 -8.69 -5.49
CA ILE A 173 -0.15 -10.14 -5.39
C ILE A 173 -1.45 -10.55 -6.10
N ALA A 174 -2.49 -9.73 -6.05
CA ALA A 174 -3.77 -10.00 -6.68
C ALA A 174 -3.75 -9.79 -8.21
N SER A 175 -2.78 -9.03 -8.72
CA SER A 175 -2.66 -8.71 -10.15
C SER A 175 -1.87 -9.75 -10.95
#